data_b8ea38f628534e26f8715dd83208ced3
#
_entry.id   b8ea38f628534e26f8715dd83208ced3
#
_cell.length_a   1.000
_cell.length_b   1.000
_cell.length_c   1.000
_cell.angle_alpha   90.00
_cell.angle_beta   90.00
_cell.angle_gamma   90.00
#
_symmetry.space_group_name_H-M   'P 1'
#
loop_
_entity.id
_entity.type
_entity.pdbx_description
1 polymer ?
#
loop_
_entity_poly.entity_id
_entity_poly.type
_entity_poly.pdbx_seq_one_letter_code
_entity_poly.pdbx_strand_id
1 'polypeptide(L)'
;DNTFSPLSVTPVNLGADVVIHSLTKYINGSSDTVGGVVCGTQEFINDLKNVNNGACMLLGSTMDSFRSASILKNMRTLHLRMKQHSFNAMYLANAFEALDIKTVYPGLKSHPSHEIFKTMFNEEFGFGGMLTIDVGSLEKANAVMELMQEKNLGYLAVSLGFYKTLFSAPGTSTSSEIPLDEQKEMGLSDGLIRFSIGLDND
;
A
#
# COMPACT_ATOMS: atom_id res chain seq x y z
N ASP A 1 -2.20 7.91 8.46
CA ASP A 1 -1.68 6.59 8.10
C ASP A 1 -0.69 6.74 6.93
N ASN A 2 0.48 6.15 7.05
CA ASN A 2 1.52 6.17 6.02
C ASN A 2 1.90 4.75 5.55
N THR A 3 0.96 3.82 5.65
CA THR A 3 1.18 2.40 5.29
C THR A 3 1.57 2.21 3.83
N PHE A 4 1.04 3.01 2.89
CA PHE A 4 1.28 2.87 1.45
C PHE A 4 2.63 3.44 0.99
N SER A 5 3.20 4.36 1.75
CA SER A 5 4.38 5.13 1.33
C SER A 5 5.48 5.22 2.41
N PRO A 6 5.80 4.12 3.13
CA PRO A 6 6.92 4.16 4.05
C PRO A 6 8.19 4.54 3.29
N LEU A 7 9.00 5.45 3.84
CA LEU A 7 10.19 6.06 3.24
C LEU A 7 9.92 7.01 2.04
N SER A 8 8.90 6.77 1.22
CA SER A 8 8.55 7.65 0.10
C SER A 8 8.01 8.99 0.60
N VAL A 9 7.23 9.00 1.67
CA VAL A 9 6.70 10.22 2.30
C VAL A 9 7.07 10.23 3.77
N THR A 10 7.45 11.41 4.29
CA THR A 10 7.73 11.65 5.72
C THR A 10 6.67 12.59 6.29
N PRO A 11 5.54 12.06 6.80
CA PRO A 11 4.39 12.89 7.18
C PRO A 11 4.67 13.94 8.26
N VAL A 12 5.63 13.68 9.17
CA VAL A 12 6.01 14.66 10.19
C VAL A 12 6.56 15.96 9.58
N ASN A 13 7.25 15.89 8.46
CA ASN A 13 7.75 17.06 7.73
C ASN A 13 6.61 17.85 7.05
N LEU A 14 5.43 17.24 6.95
CA LEU A 14 4.22 17.83 6.37
C LEU A 14 3.22 18.28 7.46
N GLY A 15 3.64 18.28 8.74
CA GLY A 15 2.84 18.78 9.85
C GLY A 15 2.00 17.71 10.58
N ALA A 16 2.23 16.43 10.32
CA ALA A 16 1.55 15.38 11.08
C ALA A 16 2.17 15.21 12.48
N ASP A 17 1.35 15.26 13.53
CA ASP A 17 1.78 15.04 14.92
C ASP A 17 1.96 13.55 15.24
N VAL A 18 1.13 12.72 14.64
CA VAL A 18 1.13 11.26 14.85
C VAL A 18 1.11 10.54 13.50
N VAL A 19 2.00 9.57 13.34
CA VAL A 19 2.09 8.72 12.15
C VAL A 19 1.81 7.29 12.52
N ILE A 20 0.97 6.62 11.73
CA ILE A 20 0.60 5.21 11.91
C ILE A 20 1.07 4.42 10.70
N HIS A 21 1.57 3.20 10.93
CA HIS A 21 1.83 2.23 9.88
C HIS A 21 1.25 0.86 10.25
N SER A 22 0.68 0.18 9.27
CA SER A 22 0.54 -1.26 9.34
C SER A 22 1.91 -1.90 9.09
N LEU A 23 2.51 -2.46 10.13
CA LEU A 23 3.77 -3.21 10.00
C LEU A 23 3.60 -4.47 9.15
N THR A 24 2.37 -5.01 9.10
CA THR A 24 1.96 -6.17 8.28
C THR A 24 2.32 -6.00 6.80
N LYS A 25 2.33 -4.77 6.29
CA LYS A 25 2.42 -4.42 4.87
C LYS A 25 3.89 -4.24 4.43
N TYR A 26 4.23 -3.16 3.76
CA TYR A 26 5.58 -2.90 3.22
C TYR A 26 6.71 -3.04 4.25
N ILE A 27 6.49 -2.60 5.49
CA ILE A 27 7.55 -2.62 6.51
C ILE A 27 8.01 -4.06 6.76
N ASN A 28 7.08 -4.99 6.96
CA ASN A 28 7.39 -6.40 7.07
C ASN A 28 7.68 -7.04 5.70
N GLY A 29 6.81 -6.84 4.71
CA GLY A 29 6.96 -7.27 3.33
C GLY A 29 6.82 -8.78 3.06
N SER A 30 6.69 -9.61 4.09
CA SER A 30 6.65 -11.07 3.98
C SER A 30 5.27 -11.68 4.22
N SER A 31 4.28 -10.89 4.61
CA SER A 31 2.90 -11.32 4.92
C SER A 31 2.80 -12.47 5.95
N ASP A 32 3.83 -12.65 6.78
CA ASP A 32 3.93 -13.71 7.79
C ASP A 32 3.66 -13.22 9.22
N THR A 33 3.46 -11.92 9.39
CA THR A 33 3.29 -11.29 10.71
C THR A 33 2.33 -10.11 10.63
N VAL A 34 1.41 -10.03 11.57
CA VAL A 34 0.47 -8.92 11.73
C VAL A 34 0.98 -7.99 12.83
N GLY A 35 0.98 -6.67 12.56
CA GLY A 35 1.36 -5.68 13.54
C GLY A 35 1.08 -4.26 13.07
N GLY A 36 1.13 -3.34 14.01
CA GLY A 36 1.02 -1.90 13.79
C GLY A 36 2.02 -1.12 14.62
N VAL A 37 2.31 0.09 14.22
CA VAL A 37 3.14 1.03 14.97
C VAL A 37 2.52 2.41 14.96
N VAL A 38 2.61 3.08 16.09
CA VAL A 38 2.26 4.49 16.28
C VAL A 38 3.54 5.24 16.59
N CYS A 39 3.83 6.27 15.83
CA CYS A 39 4.97 7.17 16.00
C CYS A 39 4.45 8.57 16.34
N GLY A 40 5.01 9.20 17.37
CA GLY A 40 4.63 10.53 17.81
C GLY A 40 5.69 11.12 18.75
N THR A 41 5.37 12.25 19.38
CA THR A 41 6.26 12.86 20.38
C THR A 41 6.45 11.93 21.59
N GLN A 42 7.52 12.12 22.32
CA GLN A 42 7.78 11.34 23.54
C GLN A 42 6.64 11.50 24.58
N GLU A 43 6.07 12.69 24.68
CA GLU A 43 4.94 12.98 25.56
C GLU A 43 3.72 12.15 25.15
N PHE A 44 3.31 12.21 23.89
CA PHE A 44 2.19 11.42 23.35
C PHE A 44 2.39 9.91 23.58
N ILE A 45 3.58 9.39 23.34
CA ILE A 45 3.88 7.97 23.55
C ILE A 45 3.86 7.60 25.04
N ASN A 46 4.31 8.49 25.92
CA ASN A 46 4.23 8.28 27.36
C ASN A 46 2.77 8.24 27.85
N ASP A 47 1.91 9.10 27.31
CA ASP A 47 0.48 9.11 27.62
C ASP A 47 -0.20 7.81 27.17
N LEU A 48 0.11 7.32 25.97
CA LEU A 48 -0.38 6.02 25.51
C LEU A 48 0.03 4.85 26.41
N LYS A 49 1.19 4.93 27.05
CA LYS A 49 1.74 3.92 27.96
C LYS A 49 1.39 4.14 29.42
N ASN A 50 0.66 5.19 29.75
CA ASN A 50 0.32 5.51 31.14
C ASN A 50 -0.43 4.34 31.79
N VAL A 51 0.04 3.91 32.98
CA VAL A 51 -0.46 2.72 33.67
C VAL A 51 -1.95 2.84 34.06
N ASN A 52 -2.42 4.06 34.35
CA ASN A 52 -3.77 4.27 34.85
C ASN A 52 -4.82 4.49 33.75
N ASN A 53 -4.44 5.14 32.64
CA ASN A 53 -5.39 5.60 31.63
C ASN A 53 -4.87 5.51 30.18
N GLY A 54 -3.67 5.04 29.97
CA GLY A 54 -3.10 4.92 28.63
C GLY A 54 -3.72 3.81 27.81
N ALA A 55 -4.05 4.10 26.54
CA ALA A 55 -4.72 3.17 25.66
C ALA A 55 -3.96 1.84 25.48
N CYS A 56 -2.63 1.88 25.42
CA CYS A 56 -1.82 0.66 25.31
C CYS A 56 -1.94 -0.25 26.55
N MET A 57 -2.04 0.35 27.73
CA MET A 57 -2.20 -0.40 28.98
C MET A 57 -3.62 -0.97 29.11
N LEU A 58 -4.63 -0.17 28.81
CA LEU A 58 -6.04 -0.57 28.94
C LEU A 58 -6.45 -1.64 27.90
N LEU A 59 -5.91 -1.55 26.68
CA LEU A 59 -6.24 -2.45 25.57
C LEU A 59 -5.28 -3.62 25.42
N GLY A 60 -4.13 -3.59 26.09
CA GLY A 60 -3.10 -4.62 25.99
C GLY A 60 -2.43 -4.68 24.61
N SER A 61 -2.39 -3.58 23.87
CA SER A 61 -1.87 -3.50 22.49
C SER A 61 -0.33 -3.57 22.46
N THR A 62 0.24 -4.66 22.96
CA THR A 62 1.70 -4.87 23.00
C THR A 62 2.08 -6.03 22.09
N MET A 63 3.01 -5.77 21.18
CA MET A 63 3.54 -6.79 20.30
C MET A 63 4.50 -7.72 21.06
N ASP A 64 4.37 -9.02 20.85
CA ASP A 64 5.28 -10.01 21.41
C ASP A 64 6.69 -9.94 20.79
N SER A 65 7.65 -10.53 21.48
CA SER A 65 9.07 -10.50 21.08
C SER A 65 9.37 -11.24 19.78
N PHE A 66 8.65 -12.33 19.47
CA PHE A 66 8.88 -13.10 18.25
C PHE A 66 8.44 -12.33 17.01
N ARG A 67 7.24 -11.73 17.01
CA ARG A 67 6.77 -10.85 15.93
C ARG A 67 7.68 -9.63 15.79
N SER A 68 8.07 -9.02 16.91
CA SER A 68 8.97 -7.86 16.90
C SER A 68 10.31 -8.20 16.26
N ALA A 69 10.90 -9.35 16.60
CA ALA A 69 12.16 -9.82 16.02
C ALA A 69 12.04 -10.12 14.52
N SER A 70 10.93 -10.75 14.09
CA SER A 70 10.66 -11.03 12.68
C SER A 70 10.56 -9.74 11.87
N ILE A 71 9.74 -8.78 12.33
CA ILE A 71 9.57 -7.49 11.66
C ILE A 71 10.89 -6.72 11.61
N LEU A 72 11.64 -6.67 12.70
CA LEU A 72 12.95 -6.00 12.76
C LEU A 72 13.94 -6.61 11.74
N LYS A 73 13.93 -7.94 11.60
CA LYS A 73 14.75 -8.63 10.59
C LYS A 73 14.35 -8.20 9.17
N ASN A 74 13.06 -8.22 8.86
CA ASN A 74 12.54 -7.91 7.53
C ASN A 74 12.67 -6.41 7.18
N MET A 75 12.57 -5.54 8.17
CA MET A 75 12.74 -4.09 8.02
C MET A 75 14.15 -3.69 7.52
N ARG A 76 15.16 -4.52 7.72
CA ARG A 76 16.54 -4.28 7.24
C ARG A 76 16.63 -4.10 5.74
N THR A 77 15.72 -4.69 4.97
CA THR A 77 15.67 -4.59 3.51
C THR A 77 14.61 -3.61 3.00
N LEU A 78 13.90 -2.91 3.90
CA LEU A 78 12.79 -2.04 3.52
C LEU A 78 13.20 -1.00 2.46
N HIS A 79 14.34 -0.36 2.63
CA HIS A 79 14.84 0.67 1.71
C HIS A 79 15.12 0.12 0.29
N LEU A 80 15.62 -1.12 0.17
CA LEU A 80 15.82 -1.78 -1.11
C LEU A 80 14.48 -2.16 -1.75
N ARG A 81 13.57 -2.72 -0.93
CA ARG A 81 12.26 -3.16 -1.40
C ARG A 81 11.40 -2.00 -1.89
N MET A 82 11.37 -0.88 -1.15
CA MET A 82 10.58 0.29 -1.56
C MET A 82 11.04 0.86 -2.91
N LYS A 83 12.35 0.93 -3.16
CA LYS A 83 12.90 1.32 -4.46
C LYS A 83 12.43 0.39 -5.58
N GLN A 84 12.53 -0.92 -5.35
CA GLN A 84 12.15 -1.90 -6.37
C GLN A 84 10.65 -1.92 -6.61
N HIS A 85 9.81 -1.88 -5.58
CA HIS A 85 8.35 -1.75 -5.72
C HIS A 85 7.97 -0.53 -6.58
N SER A 86 8.58 0.62 -6.28
CA SER A 86 8.30 1.86 -7.02
C SER A 86 8.81 1.80 -8.47
N PHE A 87 9.99 1.23 -8.69
CA PHE A 87 10.55 1.04 -10.03
C PHE A 87 9.64 0.15 -10.89
N ASN A 88 9.26 -1.03 -10.37
CA ASN A 88 8.38 -1.96 -11.07
C ASN A 88 6.99 -1.35 -11.34
N ALA A 89 6.42 -0.65 -10.35
CA ALA A 89 5.13 0.02 -10.51
C ALA A 89 5.17 1.11 -11.59
N MET A 90 6.24 1.91 -11.65
CA MET A 90 6.42 2.92 -12.68
C MET A 90 6.56 2.30 -14.07
N TYR A 91 7.33 1.21 -14.18
CA TYR A 91 7.50 0.49 -15.43
C TYR A 91 6.16 -0.02 -15.97
N LEU A 92 5.38 -0.70 -15.12
CA LEU A 92 4.07 -1.23 -15.52
C LEU A 92 3.06 -0.13 -15.80
N ALA A 93 3.02 0.93 -15.00
CA ALA A 93 2.12 2.05 -15.22
C ALA A 93 2.34 2.71 -16.58
N ASN A 94 3.61 2.95 -16.97
CA ASN A 94 3.94 3.48 -18.30
C ASN A 94 3.56 2.49 -19.42
N ALA A 95 3.78 1.20 -19.21
CA ALA A 95 3.41 0.19 -20.21
C ALA A 95 1.89 0.10 -20.41
N PHE A 96 1.10 0.17 -19.36
CA PHE A 96 -0.36 0.19 -19.45
C PHE A 96 -0.87 1.46 -20.14
N GLU A 97 -0.31 2.63 -19.79
CA GLU A 97 -0.67 3.89 -20.42
C GLU A 97 -0.33 3.89 -21.94
N ALA A 98 0.80 3.30 -22.34
CA ALA A 98 1.19 3.14 -23.73
C ALA A 98 0.26 2.19 -24.53
N LEU A 99 -0.49 1.34 -23.84
CA LEU A 99 -1.51 0.45 -24.42
C LEU A 99 -2.93 1.04 -24.35
N ASP A 100 -3.06 2.34 -24.05
CA ASP A 100 -4.35 3.03 -23.84
C ASP A 100 -5.22 2.40 -22.74
N ILE A 101 -4.62 1.69 -21.78
CA ILE A 101 -5.33 1.18 -20.62
C ILE A 101 -5.39 2.30 -19.58
N LYS A 102 -6.63 2.66 -19.17
CA LYS A 102 -6.84 3.68 -18.14
C LYS A 102 -6.12 3.27 -16.85
N THR A 103 -5.07 4.00 -16.51
CA THR A 103 -4.16 3.71 -15.39
C THR A 103 -4.13 4.86 -14.41
N VAL A 104 -4.19 4.56 -13.11
CA VAL A 104 -4.03 5.54 -12.05
C VAL A 104 -2.81 5.18 -11.22
N TYR A 105 -1.79 6.02 -11.32
CA TYR A 105 -0.55 5.89 -10.55
C TYR A 105 0.07 7.29 -10.33
N PRO A 106 0.40 7.68 -9.08
CA PRO A 106 0.90 9.04 -8.80
C PRO A 106 2.20 9.41 -9.55
N GLY A 107 2.95 8.40 -9.98
CA GLY A 107 4.17 8.60 -10.78
C GLY A 107 3.93 8.99 -12.24
N LEU A 108 2.75 8.77 -12.79
CA LEU A 108 2.41 9.18 -14.16
C LEU A 108 2.17 10.68 -14.23
N LYS A 109 2.66 11.33 -15.26
CA LYS A 109 2.40 12.78 -15.51
C LYS A 109 0.92 13.08 -15.78
N SER A 110 0.18 12.11 -16.25
CA SER A 110 -1.27 12.16 -16.44
C SER A 110 -2.07 12.18 -15.14
N HIS A 111 -1.45 11.76 -14.01
CA HIS A 111 -2.12 11.73 -12.71
C HIS A 111 -2.35 13.16 -12.17
N PRO A 112 -3.59 13.54 -11.79
CA PRO A 112 -3.93 14.91 -11.41
C PRO A 112 -3.12 15.45 -10.22
N SER A 113 -2.66 14.58 -9.34
CA SER A 113 -1.85 14.95 -8.16
C SER A 113 -0.34 14.68 -8.34
N HIS A 114 0.13 14.43 -9.56
CA HIS A 114 1.55 14.13 -9.80
C HIS A 114 2.49 15.21 -9.27
N GLU A 115 2.24 16.46 -9.65
CA GLU A 115 3.09 17.59 -9.24
C GLU A 115 2.98 17.88 -7.73
N ILE A 116 1.79 17.69 -7.13
CA ILE A 116 1.62 17.83 -5.68
C ILE A 116 2.43 16.73 -4.97
N PHE A 117 2.34 15.50 -5.41
CA PHE A 117 3.05 14.39 -4.79
C PHE A 117 4.58 14.60 -4.84
N LYS A 118 5.10 15.17 -5.93
CA LYS A 118 6.52 15.51 -6.07
C LYS A 118 7.04 16.53 -5.05
N THR A 119 6.18 17.35 -4.49
CA THR A 119 6.58 18.27 -3.42
C THR A 119 6.72 17.61 -2.04
N MET A 120 6.19 16.40 -1.88
CA MET A 120 6.07 15.71 -0.60
C MET A 120 6.93 14.45 -0.49
N PHE A 121 7.39 13.90 -1.62
CA PHE A 121 8.02 12.59 -1.65
C PHE A 121 9.55 12.66 -1.58
N ASN A 122 10.15 11.56 -1.15
CA ASN A 122 11.58 11.35 -1.26
C ASN A 122 11.85 10.66 -2.62
N GLU A 123 12.53 11.37 -3.51
CA GLU A 123 12.83 10.92 -4.87
C GLU A 123 13.57 9.57 -4.89
N GLU A 124 14.40 9.31 -3.88
CA GLU A 124 15.15 8.05 -3.76
C GLU A 124 14.23 6.81 -3.71
N PHE A 125 13.03 6.94 -3.14
CA PHE A 125 12.08 5.83 -2.97
C PHE A 125 10.89 5.89 -3.93
N GLY A 126 10.77 6.96 -4.71
CA GLY A 126 9.76 7.12 -5.76
C GLY A 126 8.31 7.17 -5.25
N PHE A 127 7.38 6.77 -6.12
CA PHE A 127 5.94 6.97 -5.94
C PHE A 127 5.20 5.78 -5.28
N GLY A 128 5.94 4.77 -4.80
CA GLY A 128 5.40 3.57 -4.16
C GLY A 128 4.96 2.47 -5.13
N GLY A 129 4.42 1.39 -4.58
CA GLY A 129 4.11 0.16 -5.32
C GLY A 129 2.62 -0.07 -5.61
N MET A 130 1.75 0.93 -5.41
CA MET A 130 0.30 0.79 -5.62
C MET A 130 -0.14 1.47 -6.90
N LEU A 131 -0.82 0.74 -7.78
CA LEU A 131 -1.46 1.29 -8.98
C LEU A 131 -2.82 0.63 -9.23
N THR A 132 -3.65 1.26 -10.05
CA THR A 132 -4.90 0.66 -10.54
C THR A 132 -4.99 0.79 -12.05
N ILE A 133 -5.65 -0.18 -12.67
CA ILE A 133 -6.09 -0.09 -14.06
C ILE A 133 -7.61 -0.27 -14.13
N ASP A 134 -8.23 0.26 -15.17
CA ASP A 134 -9.64 0.07 -15.45
C ASP A 134 -9.79 -0.59 -16.82
N VAL A 135 -10.30 -1.82 -16.83
CA VAL A 135 -10.53 -2.61 -18.05
C VAL A 135 -11.97 -2.52 -18.56
N GLY A 136 -12.78 -1.66 -17.94
CA GLY A 136 -14.10 -1.23 -18.41
C GLY A 136 -15.29 -2.07 -17.94
N SER A 137 -15.09 -3.32 -17.48
CA SER A 137 -16.18 -4.13 -16.93
C SER A 137 -15.68 -5.18 -15.93
N LEU A 138 -16.56 -5.59 -15.01
CA LEU A 138 -16.28 -6.65 -14.04
C LEU A 138 -15.89 -7.98 -14.70
N GLU A 139 -16.56 -8.33 -15.79
CA GLU A 139 -16.27 -9.55 -16.54
C GLU A 139 -14.81 -9.55 -17.05
N LYS A 140 -14.38 -8.45 -17.67
CA LYS A 140 -12.99 -8.29 -18.12
C LYS A 140 -12.00 -8.29 -16.96
N ALA A 141 -12.33 -7.61 -15.86
CA ALA A 141 -11.48 -7.59 -14.68
C ALA A 141 -11.27 -9.00 -14.11
N ASN A 142 -12.33 -9.79 -13.99
CA ASN A 142 -12.25 -11.18 -13.56
C ASN A 142 -11.42 -12.03 -14.52
N ALA A 143 -11.67 -11.93 -15.82
CA ALA A 143 -10.92 -12.69 -16.84
C ALA A 143 -9.41 -12.36 -16.81
N VAL A 144 -9.05 -11.09 -16.64
CA VAL A 144 -7.65 -10.66 -16.52
C VAL A 144 -7.03 -11.24 -15.24
N MET A 145 -7.72 -11.14 -14.10
CA MET A 145 -7.20 -11.64 -12.82
C MET A 145 -7.05 -13.17 -12.81
N GLU A 146 -8.01 -13.90 -13.41
CA GLU A 146 -7.95 -15.36 -13.58
C GLU A 146 -6.74 -15.76 -14.43
N LEU A 147 -6.57 -15.09 -15.58
CA LEU A 147 -5.44 -15.33 -16.48
C LEU A 147 -4.09 -15.05 -15.80
N MET A 148 -4.00 -13.96 -15.06
CA MET A 148 -2.79 -13.64 -14.29
C MET A 148 -2.48 -14.72 -13.26
N GLN A 149 -3.49 -15.24 -12.57
CA GLN A 149 -3.32 -16.33 -11.60
C GLN A 149 -2.90 -17.64 -12.29
N GLU A 150 -3.50 -17.99 -13.41
CA GLU A 150 -3.09 -19.17 -14.23
C GLU A 150 -1.63 -19.07 -14.71
N LYS A 151 -1.18 -17.87 -15.06
CA LYS A 151 0.18 -17.59 -15.53
C LYS A 151 1.19 -17.38 -14.38
N ASN A 152 0.76 -17.46 -13.12
CA ASN A 152 1.57 -17.17 -11.93
C ASN A 152 2.19 -15.76 -11.93
N LEU A 153 1.47 -14.77 -12.48
CA LEU A 153 1.89 -13.36 -12.51
C LEU A 153 1.54 -12.61 -11.23
N GLY A 154 1.34 -13.30 -10.13
CA GLY A 154 1.00 -12.75 -8.83
C GLY A 154 -0.11 -13.53 -8.13
N TYR A 155 -0.69 -12.96 -7.09
CA TYR A 155 -1.74 -13.59 -6.30
C TYR A 155 -3.00 -12.73 -6.22
N LEU A 156 -4.15 -13.35 -6.36
CA LEU A 156 -5.44 -12.73 -6.07
C LEU A 156 -5.58 -12.58 -4.54
N ALA A 157 -5.33 -11.38 -4.04
CA ALA A 157 -5.36 -11.10 -2.61
C ALA A 157 -5.61 -9.62 -2.31
N VAL A 158 -6.32 -9.35 -1.22
CA VAL A 158 -6.71 -8.00 -0.78
C VAL A 158 -5.64 -7.27 0.05
N SER A 159 -4.45 -7.82 0.22
CA SER A 159 -3.35 -7.21 0.96
C SER A 159 -2.52 -6.28 0.07
N LEU A 160 -1.39 -5.79 0.58
CA LEU A 160 -0.43 -4.96 -0.16
C LEU A 160 0.97 -5.04 0.49
N GLY A 161 1.99 -4.59 -0.25
CA GLY A 161 3.35 -4.50 0.26
C GLY A 161 4.06 -5.84 0.41
N PHE A 162 3.51 -6.91 -0.15
CA PHE A 162 4.14 -8.22 -0.21
C PHE A 162 5.23 -8.24 -1.29
N TYR A 163 6.23 -9.10 -1.13
CA TYR A 163 7.33 -9.19 -2.11
C TYR A 163 6.88 -9.73 -3.48
N LYS A 164 5.76 -10.45 -3.54
CA LYS A 164 5.08 -10.84 -4.79
C LYS A 164 3.98 -9.86 -5.14
N THR A 165 3.72 -9.70 -6.42
CA THR A 165 2.60 -8.87 -6.90
C THR A 165 1.26 -9.43 -6.43
N LEU A 166 0.42 -8.56 -5.86
CA LEU A 166 -0.95 -8.85 -5.48
C LEU A 166 -1.92 -8.04 -6.32
N PHE A 167 -3.06 -8.61 -6.64
CA PHE A 167 -4.13 -7.92 -7.36
C PHE A 167 -5.51 -8.27 -6.83
N SER A 168 -6.46 -7.35 -6.96
CA SER A 168 -7.86 -7.54 -6.53
C SER A 168 -8.78 -6.53 -7.21
N ALA A 169 -10.08 -6.85 -7.28
CA ALA A 169 -11.12 -5.91 -7.67
C ALA A 169 -11.66 -5.19 -6.42
N PRO A 170 -11.38 -3.89 -6.20
CA PRO A 170 -11.73 -3.20 -4.96
C PRO A 170 -13.23 -3.15 -4.69
N GLY A 171 -14.05 -2.90 -5.70
CA GLY A 171 -15.50 -2.78 -5.55
C GLY A 171 -16.18 -4.03 -4.99
N THR A 172 -15.64 -5.21 -5.31
CA THR A 172 -16.16 -6.50 -4.83
C THR A 172 -15.37 -7.08 -3.65
N SER A 173 -14.32 -6.40 -3.19
CA SER A 173 -13.46 -6.89 -2.11
C SER A 173 -13.27 -5.87 -0.99
N THR A 174 -12.28 -4.98 -1.10
CA THR A 174 -11.91 -4.05 -0.01
C THR A 174 -12.91 -2.91 0.19
N SER A 175 -13.76 -2.62 -0.77
CA SER A 175 -14.76 -1.54 -0.76
C SER A 175 -16.19 -2.07 -0.93
N SER A 176 -16.42 -3.36 -0.74
CA SER A 176 -17.74 -4.00 -0.90
C SER A 176 -18.82 -3.49 0.07
N GLU A 177 -18.42 -2.94 1.21
CA GLU A 177 -19.32 -2.34 2.20
C GLU A 177 -19.78 -0.92 1.82
N ILE A 178 -19.14 -0.29 0.81
CA ILE A 178 -19.51 1.06 0.35
C ILE A 178 -20.70 0.95 -0.61
N PRO A 179 -21.76 1.76 -0.46
CA PRO A 179 -22.87 1.80 -1.40
C PRO A 179 -22.41 2.06 -2.84
N LEU A 180 -23.09 1.46 -3.83
CA LEU A 180 -22.67 1.50 -5.23
C LEU A 180 -22.61 2.92 -5.84
N ASP A 181 -23.47 3.82 -5.40
CA ASP A 181 -23.48 5.24 -5.77
C ASP A 181 -22.25 5.97 -5.23
N GLU A 182 -21.89 5.74 -3.97
CA GLU A 182 -20.67 6.28 -3.38
C GLU A 182 -19.41 5.69 -4.04
N GLN A 183 -19.40 4.39 -4.36
CA GLN A 183 -18.29 3.78 -5.10
C GLN A 183 -18.06 4.49 -6.44
N LYS A 184 -19.14 4.82 -7.17
CA LYS A 184 -19.06 5.55 -8.44
C LYS A 184 -18.52 6.97 -8.28
N GLU A 185 -18.97 7.69 -7.24
CA GLU A 185 -18.44 9.03 -6.93
C GLU A 185 -16.95 9.00 -6.58
N MET A 186 -16.49 7.94 -5.91
CA MET A 186 -15.08 7.70 -5.60
C MET A 186 -14.25 7.22 -6.82
N GLY A 187 -14.88 6.99 -7.97
CA GLY A 187 -14.22 6.49 -9.19
C GLY A 187 -13.91 4.99 -9.17
N LEU A 188 -14.56 4.23 -8.29
CA LEU A 188 -14.47 2.77 -8.25
C LEU A 188 -15.39 2.19 -9.33
N SER A 189 -14.86 1.98 -10.53
CA SER A 189 -15.59 1.32 -11.62
C SER A 189 -15.61 -0.20 -11.43
N ASP A 190 -16.59 -0.85 -12.06
CA ASP A 190 -16.70 -2.31 -12.05
C ASP A 190 -15.51 -3.01 -12.72
N GLY A 191 -14.81 -2.31 -13.62
CA GLY A 191 -13.62 -2.80 -14.32
C GLY A 191 -12.30 -2.51 -13.61
N LEU A 192 -12.33 -1.95 -12.40
CA LEU A 192 -11.12 -1.53 -11.69
C LEU A 192 -10.38 -2.72 -11.09
N ILE A 193 -9.10 -2.85 -11.42
CA ILE A 193 -8.17 -3.80 -10.81
C ILE A 193 -7.11 -3.00 -10.05
N ARG A 194 -6.97 -3.29 -8.76
CA ARG A 194 -5.91 -2.73 -7.91
C ARG A 194 -4.73 -3.67 -7.85
N PHE A 195 -3.55 -3.13 -8.04
CA PHE A 195 -2.29 -3.85 -7.89
C PHE A 195 -1.47 -3.32 -6.71
N SER A 196 -0.91 -4.24 -5.96
CA SER A 196 0.26 -4.00 -5.13
C SER A 196 1.44 -4.68 -5.81
N ILE A 197 2.23 -3.91 -6.51
CA ILE A 197 3.33 -4.43 -7.33
C ILE A 197 4.44 -4.95 -6.42
N GLY A 198 4.91 -6.17 -6.71
CA GLY A 198 5.96 -6.87 -5.97
C GLY A 198 7.38 -6.52 -6.43
N LEU A 199 8.30 -7.39 -6.05
CA LEU A 199 9.72 -7.32 -6.42
C LEU A 199 10.04 -8.23 -7.62
N ASP A 200 8.99 -8.78 -8.23
CA ASP A 200 9.09 -9.71 -9.35
C ASP A 200 9.89 -9.08 -10.50
N ASN A 201 10.75 -9.88 -11.12
CA ASN A 201 11.61 -9.47 -12.24
C ASN A 201 11.22 -10.13 -13.57
N ASP A 202 10.13 -10.90 -13.57
CA ASP A 202 9.71 -11.75 -14.69
C ASP A 202 8.62 -11.08 -15.54
#